data_30a3676072fff720b0b80e1166c2abbe
#
_entry.id   30a3676072fff720b0b80e1166c2abbe
#
_cell.length_a   1.000
_cell.length_b   1.000
_cell.length_c   1.000
_cell.angle_alpha   90.00
_cell.angle_beta   90.00
_cell.angle_gamma   90.00
#
_symmetry.space_group_name_H-M   'P 1'
#
loop_
_entity.id
_entity.type
_entity.pdbx_description
1 polymer ?
#
loop_
_entity_poly.entity_id
_entity_poly.type
_entity_poly.pdbx_seq_one_letter_code
_entity_poly.pdbx_strand_id
1 'polypeptide(L)'
;MPGNPPQYGAPGQYSSEGPFGLPGQEPPAQSRRKLWTILGVVGGVLLLAVVGVLILVTIVNGATNHARGLADSFTKLVIAGDSSKAYDDYLDPALHEQLTKEDFIAGIKTLEMDSTCKTAYNEVKASTENGTKAADVAGLITCDGDKKIDLVYRFEGTDELKMINIKLKPQA
;
A
#
# COMPACT_ATOMS: atom_id res chain seq x y z
N MET A 1 77.71 -46.24 -63.18
CA MET A 1 76.86 -45.07 -63.25
C MET A 1 76.04 -45.07 -61.95
N PRO A 2 76.15 -44.02 -61.23
CA PRO A 2 75.70 -44.04 -59.78
C PRO A 2 74.22 -43.76 -59.65
N GLY A 3 73.60 -44.58 -58.80
CA GLY A 3 72.22 -44.41 -58.38
C GLY A 3 72.08 -43.43 -57.19
N ASN A 4 71.02 -42.66 -57.27
CA ASN A 4 70.66 -41.66 -56.27
C ASN A 4 70.13 -42.33 -55.00
N PRO A 5 70.47 -41.87 -53.80
CA PRO A 5 69.95 -42.41 -52.57
C PRO A 5 68.52 -41.87 -52.27
N PRO A 6 67.69 -42.61 -51.58
CA PRO A 6 66.35 -42.17 -51.25
C PRO A 6 66.34 -41.15 -50.11
N GLN A 7 65.59 -40.07 -50.30
CA GLN A 7 65.29 -39.07 -49.25
C GLN A 7 64.36 -39.67 -48.19
N TYR A 8 64.81 -39.67 -46.95
CA TYR A 8 63.97 -39.96 -45.80
C TYR A 8 63.08 -38.78 -45.55
N GLY A 9 61.76 -39.02 -45.60
CA GLY A 9 60.75 -38.05 -45.22
C GLY A 9 60.78 -37.74 -43.74
N ALA A 10 60.65 -36.49 -43.41
CA ALA A 10 60.53 -36.00 -42.06
C ALA A 10 59.31 -36.58 -41.33
N PRO A 11 59.35 -36.85 -40.01
CA PRO A 11 58.21 -37.33 -39.26
C PRO A 11 57.12 -36.27 -39.19
N GLY A 12 55.89 -36.68 -39.57
CA GLY A 12 54.70 -35.85 -39.47
C GLY A 12 54.45 -35.38 -38.04
N GLN A 13 54.19 -34.10 -37.89
CA GLN A 13 53.69 -33.52 -36.67
C GLN A 13 52.28 -34.11 -36.42
N TYR A 14 52.14 -34.89 -35.39
CA TYR A 14 50.83 -35.28 -34.88
C TYR A 14 50.21 -34.07 -34.24
N SER A 15 49.21 -33.49 -34.86
CA SER A 15 48.25 -32.57 -34.22
C SER A 15 47.43 -33.37 -33.23
N SER A 16 47.62 -33.10 -31.97
CA SER A 16 46.77 -33.65 -30.91
C SER A 16 45.47 -32.82 -30.90
N GLU A 17 44.52 -33.21 -31.74
CA GLU A 17 43.11 -32.80 -31.53
C GLU A 17 42.56 -33.56 -30.33
N GLY A 18 42.46 -32.83 -29.22
CA GLY A 18 41.73 -33.31 -28.05
C GLY A 18 40.22 -33.30 -28.33
N PRO A 19 39.44 -34.16 -27.69
CA PRO A 19 37.99 -34.32 -27.94
C PRO A 19 37.13 -33.11 -27.51
N PHE A 20 37.75 -32.03 -27.07
CA PHE A 20 37.04 -30.82 -26.59
C PHE A 20 37.69 -29.57 -27.18
N GLY A 21 37.31 -29.24 -28.43
CA GLY A 21 37.47 -27.91 -28.98
C GLY A 21 38.89 -27.45 -29.33
N LEU A 22 38.99 -26.51 -30.23
CA LEU A 22 40.21 -25.87 -30.71
C LEU A 22 41.01 -25.21 -29.59
N PRO A 23 42.29 -25.46 -29.40
CA PRO A 23 43.11 -24.73 -28.49
C PRO A 23 43.38 -23.33 -29.08
N GLY A 24 42.94 -22.29 -28.40
CA GLY A 24 43.33 -20.93 -28.70
C GLY A 24 42.23 -19.88 -28.84
N GLN A 25 40.97 -20.20 -28.53
CA GLN A 25 40.00 -19.12 -28.33
C GLN A 25 40.07 -18.65 -26.88
N GLU A 26 40.83 -17.58 -26.63
CA GLU A 26 40.67 -16.83 -25.38
C GLU A 26 39.20 -16.40 -25.26
N PRO A 27 38.54 -16.65 -24.12
CA PRO A 27 37.18 -16.17 -23.91
C PRO A 27 37.16 -14.67 -24.16
N PRO A 28 36.17 -14.13 -24.93
CA PRO A 28 36.13 -12.72 -25.23
C PRO A 28 36.16 -11.97 -23.90
N ALA A 29 37.18 -11.09 -23.76
CA ALA A 29 37.30 -10.24 -22.57
C ALA A 29 36.04 -9.43 -22.46
N GLN A 30 35.13 -9.85 -21.56
CA GLN A 30 33.90 -9.14 -21.28
C GLN A 30 34.30 -7.73 -20.84
N SER A 31 34.03 -6.78 -21.72
CA SER A 31 34.38 -5.39 -21.50
C SER A 31 33.73 -4.95 -20.17
N ARG A 32 34.57 -4.68 -19.18
CA ARG A 32 34.14 -4.20 -17.85
C ARG A 32 33.19 -3.01 -17.95
N ARG A 33 33.27 -2.24 -19.04
CA ARG A 33 32.37 -1.13 -19.35
C ARG A 33 30.92 -1.60 -19.57
N LYS A 34 30.68 -2.75 -20.24
CA LYS A 34 29.32 -3.31 -20.42
C LYS A 34 28.74 -3.83 -19.11
N LEU A 35 29.57 -4.41 -18.26
CA LEU A 35 29.16 -4.83 -16.91
C LEU A 35 28.76 -3.63 -16.04
N TRP A 36 29.52 -2.54 -16.09
CA TRP A 36 29.21 -1.32 -15.36
C TRP A 36 27.94 -0.62 -15.85
N THR A 37 27.70 -0.60 -17.17
CA THR A 37 26.45 -0.07 -17.73
C THR A 37 25.24 -0.92 -17.36
N ILE A 38 25.35 -2.25 -17.40
CA ILE A 38 24.26 -3.14 -17.00
C ILE A 38 23.99 -3.00 -15.49
N LEU A 39 25.04 -2.97 -14.67
CA LEU A 39 24.92 -2.77 -13.23
C LEU A 39 24.29 -1.42 -12.88
N GLY A 40 24.64 -0.36 -13.63
CA GLY A 40 24.08 0.98 -13.47
C GLY A 40 22.59 1.04 -13.84
N VAL A 41 22.20 0.40 -14.93
CA VAL A 41 20.79 0.36 -15.36
C VAL A 41 19.94 -0.48 -14.39
N VAL A 42 20.41 -1.66 -14.04
CA VAL A 42 19.69 -2.53 -13.08
C VAL A 42 19.60 -1.88 -11.70
N GLY A 43 20.70 -1.27 -11.24
CA GLY A 43 20.70 -0.53 -9.97
C GLY A 43 19.77 0.68 -9.99
N GLY A 44 19.75 1.42 -11.09
CA GLY A 44 18.84 2.56 -11.28
C GLY A 44 17.36 2.18 -11.27
N VAL A 45 17.00 1.11 -11.98
CA VAL A 45 15.61 0.59 -12.00
C VAL A 45 15.18 0.10 -10.62
N LEU A 46 16.05 -0.64 -9.92
CA LEU A 46 15.80 -1.09 -8.55
C LEU A 46 15.59 0.08 -7.59
N LEU A 47 16.43 1.11 -7.69
CA LEU A 47 16.32 2.30 -6.85
C LEU A 47 15.01 3.06 -7.11
N LEU A 48 14.61 3.22 -8.37
CA LEU A 48 13.33 3.82 -8.72
C LEU A 48 12.15 3.00 -8.21
N ALA A 49 12.22 1.67 -8.27
CA ALA A 49 11.19 0.80 -7.72
C ALA A 49 11.06 0.96 -6.20
N VAL A 50 12.19 0.98 -5.48
CA VAL A 50 12.20 1.18 -4.01
C VAL A 50 11.64 2.55 -3.64
N VAL A 51 12.07 3.61 -4.34
CA VAL A 51 11.55 4.97 -4.11
C VAL A 51 10.06 5.03 -4.41
N GLY A 52 9.60 4.42 -5.49
CA GLY A 52 8.18 4.34 -5.83
C GLY A 52 7.35 3.64 -4.75
N VAL A 53 7.82 2.51 -4.23
CA VAL A 53 7.17 1.80 -3.12
C VAL A 53 7.13 2.65 -1.85
N LEU A 54 8.23 3.32 -1.50
CA LEU A 54 8.27 4.19 -0.32
C LEU A 54 7.28 5.36 -0.44
N ILE A 55 7.17 5.98 -1.60
CA ILE A 55 6.19 7.05 -1.84
C ILE A 55 4.76 6.50 -1.69
N LEU A 56 4.46 5.34 -2.28
CA LEU A 56 3.13 4.72 -2.16
C LEU A 56 2.79 4.41 -0.70
N VAL A 57 3.72 3.84 0.06
CA VAL A 57 3.52 3.53 1.49
C VAL A 57 3.25 4.79 2.31
N THR A 58 3.96 5.89 2.05
CA THR A 58 3.74 7.15 2.78
C THR A 58 2.39 7.78 2.45
N ILE A 59 1.94 7.72 1.19
CA ILE A 59 0.62 8.25 0.78
C ILE A 59 -0.50 7.44 1.42
N VAL A 60 -0.44 6.11 1.38
CA VAL A 60 -1.47 5.23 1.96
C VAL A 60 -1.54 5.40 3.48
N ASN A 61 -0.40 5.44 4.17
CA ASN A 61 -0.38 5.67 5.62
C ASN A 61 -0.92 7.05 6.00
N GLY A 62 -0.64 8.09 5.20
CA GLY A 62 -1.20 9.43 5.41
C GLY A 62 -2.72 9.43 5.29
N ALA A 63 -3.28 8.81 4.26
CA ALA A 63 -4.72 8.75 4.03
C ALA A 63 -5.47 7.96 5.11
N THR A 64 -4.95 6.80 5.51
CA THR A 64 -5.55 5.97 6.58
C THR A 64 -5.47 6.64 7.95
N ASN A 65 -4.35 7.30 8.27
CA ASN A 65 -4.23 8.05 9.52
C ASN A 65 -5.17 9.26 9.56
N HIS A 66 -5.36 9.95 8.43
CA HIS A 66 -6.30 11.06 8.33
C HIS A 66 -7.74 10.59 8.54
N ALA A 67 -8.18 9.53 7.86
CA ALA A 67 -9.51 8.95 8.03
C ALA A 67 -9.77 8.46 9.45
N ARG A 68 -8.76 7.80 10.07
CA ARG A 68 -8.83 7.41 11.48
C ARG A 68 -8.99 8.62 12.39
N GLY A 69 -8.25 9.70 12.14
CA GLY A 69 -8.35 10.95 12.90
C GLY A 69 -9.72 11.59 12.81
N LEU A 70 -10.34 11.62 11.61
CA LEU A 70 -11.71 12.10 11.43
C LEU A 70 -12.72 11.25 12.19
N ALA A 71 -12.62 9.91 12.08
CA ALA A 71 -13.47 8.97 12.80
C ALA A 71 -13.34 9.14 14.32
N ASP A 72 -12.13 9.30 14.83
CA ASP A 72 -11.86 9.49 16.25
C ASP A 72 -12.44 10.80 16.78
N SER A 73 -12.24 11.90 16.04
CA SER A 73 -12.78 13.21 16.41
C SER A 73 -14.30 13.22 16.39
N PHE A 74 -14.92 12.64 15.36
CA PHE A 74 -16.37 12.47 15.29
C PHE A 74 -16.90 11.66 16.46
N THR A 75 -16.32 10.49 16.70
CA THR A 75 -16.80 9.58 17.78
C THR A 75 -16.63 10.21 19.15
N LYS A 76 -15.56 10.97 19.38
CA LYS A 76 -15.38 11.74 20.64
C LYS A 76 -16.47 12.75 20.86
N LEU A 77 -16.87 13.50 19.84
CA LEU A 77 -17.98 14.45 19.94
C LEU A 77 -19.30 13.74 20.28
N VAL A 78 -19.56 12.61 19.62
CA VAL A 78 -20.76 11.82 19.87
C VAL A 78 -20.80 11.26 21.30
N ILE A 79 -19.68 10.72 21.78
CA ILE A 79 -19.54 10.23 23.17
C ILE A 79 -19.65 11.37 24.20
N ALA A 80 -19.14 12.55 23.88
CA ALA A 80 -19.25 13.72 24.75
C ALA A 80 -20.66 14.35 24.81
N GLY A 81 -21.57 13.89 23.93
CA GLY A 81 -22.92 14.44 23.82
C GLY A 81 -23.05 15.61 22.85
N ASP A 82 -21.94 16.02 22.21
CA ASP A 82 -21.89 17.11 21.22
C ASP A 82 -22.36 16.64 19.83
N SER A 83 -23.44 15.84 19.77
CA SER A 83 -23.95 15.23 18.53
C SER A 83 -24.33 16.29 17.48
N SER A 84 -24.81 17.47 17.90
CA SER A 84 -25.11 18.58 16.98
C SER A 84 -23.86 19.03 16.22
N LYS A 85 -22.74 19.18 16.93
CA LYS A 85 -21.46 19.58 16.33
C LYS A 85 -20.91 18.46 15.45
N ALA A 86 -21.00 17.21 15.89
CA ALA A 86 -20.61 16.05 15.09
C ALA A 86 -21.35 16.01 13.75
N TYR A 87 -22.65 16.29 13.75
CA TYR A 87 -23.46 16.36 12.55
C TYR A 87 -23.00 17.46 11.60
N ASP A 88 -22.86 18.69 12.08
CA ASP A 88 -22.55 19.86 11.27
C ASP A 88 -21.14 19.83 10.69
N ASP A 89 -20.15 19.36 11.45
CA ASP A 89 -18.74 19.42 11.06
C ASP A 89 -18.31 18.24 10.16
N TYR A 90 -18.92 17.07 10.35
CA TYR A 90 -18.41 15.83 9.75
C TYR A 90 -19.28 15.20 8.68
N LEU A 91 -20.61 15.40 8.71
CA LEU A 91 -21.48 14.79 7.74
C LEU A 91 -21.47 15.56 6.41
N ASP A 92 -21.57 14.80 5.32
CA ASP A 92 -21.69 15.36 3.98
C ASP A 92 -23.10 15.95 3.77
N PRO A 93 -23.25 17.05 3.01
CA PRO A 93 -24.56 17.60 2.67
C PRO A 93 -25.52 16.58 2.04
N ALA A 94 -25.03 15.64 1.24
CA ALA A 94 -25.86 14.58 0.67
C ALA A 94 -26.42 13.62 1.74
N LEU A 95 -25.70 13.43 2.84
CA LEU A 95 -26.21 12.65 3.98
C LEU A 95 -27.24 13.45 4.79
N HIS A 96 -27.13 14.78 4.84
CA HIS A 96 -28.13 15.64 5.47
C HIS A 96 -29.52 15.56 4.79
N GLU A 97 -29.56 15.27 3.48
CA GLU A 97 -30.82 15.07 2.76
C GLU A 97 -31.55 13.79 3.18
N GLN A 98 -30.82 12.79 3.67
CA GLN A 98 -31.35 11.47 4.06
C GLN A 98 -31.54 11.30 5.56
N LEU A 99 -30.78 12.05 6.35
CA LEU A 99 -30.77 11.96 7.82
C LEU A 99 -30.85 13.37 8.39
N THR A 100 -31.98 13.73 8.95
CA THR A 100 -32.14 15.04 9.60
C THR A 100 -31.28 15.11 10.85
N LYS A 101 -30.93 16.32 11.26
CA LYS A 101 -30.14 16.55 12.48
C LYS A 101 -30.84 16.02 13.74
N GLU A 102 -32.15 16.21 13.77
CA GLU A 102 -33.01 15.74 14.86
C GLU A 102 -33.00 14.22 14.98
N ASP A 103 -33.17 13.53 13.84
CA ASP A 103 -33.15 12.07 13.77
C ASP A 103 -31.77 11.51 14.14
N PHE A 104 -30.71 12.16 13.65
CA PHE A 104 -29.34 11.79 14.02
C PHE A 104 -29.12 11.89 15.53
N ILE A 105 -29.44 13.05 16.15
CA ILE A 105 -29.29 13.26 17.58
C ILE A 105 -30.14 12.26 18.39
N ALA A 106 -31.39 12.03 17.96
CA ALA A 106 -32.26 11.06 18.58
C ALA A 106 -31.68 9.63 18.52
N GLY A 107 -31.18 9.21 17.33
CA GLY A 107 -30.54 7.92 17.14
C GLY A 107 -29.28 7.75 17.99
N ILE A 108 -28.43 8.75 18.05
CA ILE A 108 -27.24 8.72 18.93
C ILE A 108 -27.64 8.58 20.40
N LYS A 109 -28.67 9.28 20.83
CA LYS A 109 -29.15 9.22 22.23
C LYS A 109 -29.62 7.84 22.62
N THR A 110 -30.20 7.05 21.71
CA THR A 110 -30.61 5.67 21.99
C THR A 110 -29.44 4.74 22.27
N LEU A 111 -28.23 5.11 21.87
CA LEU A 111 -27.02 4.33 22.13
C LEU A 111 -26.52 4.50 23.57
N GLU A 112 -27.04 5.51 24.30
CA GLU A 112 -26.68 5.80 25.70
C GLU A 112 -25.17 5.72 25.95
N MET A 113 -24.38 6.34 25.08
CA MET A 113 -22.92 6.45 25.21
C MET A 113 -22.58 7.53 26.25
N ASP A 114 -21.54 7.29 27.00
CA ASP A 114 -21.04 8.19 28.02
C ASP A 114 -19.50 8.24 28.06
N SER A 115 -18.92 8.96 28.99
CA SER A 115 -17.49 9.15 29.14
C SER A 115 -16.69 7.88 29.45
N THR A 116 -17.33 6.76 29.79
CA THR A 116 -16.69 5.47 30.02
C THR A 116 -16.38 4.76 28.69
N CYS A 117 -17.05 5.18 27.61
CA CYS A 117 -16.93 4.58 26.29
C CYS A 117 -15.56 4.82 25.68
N LYS A 118 -14.93 3.76 25.18
CA LYS A 118 -13.64 3.76 24.48
C LYS A 118 -13.79 3.16 23.10
N THR A 119 -13.12 3.77 22.14
CA THR A 119 -13.16 3.35 20.73
C THR A 119 -11.90 2.60 20.35
N ALA A 120 -12.07 1.50 19.63
CA ALA A 120 -10.98 0.76 18.97
C ALA A 120 -11.31 0.59 17.49
N TYR A 121 -10.43 1.07 16.61
CA TYR A 121 -10.59 0.93 15.16
C TYR A 121 -9.82 -0.29 14.69
N ASN A 122 -10.53 -1.27 14.16
CA ASN A 122 -9.99 -2.57 13.74
C ASN A 122 -9.59 -2.57 12.27
N GLU A 123 -10.25 -1.74 11.46
CA GLU A 123 -10.02 -1.67 10.03
C GLU A 123 -10.11 -0.22 9.55
N VAL A 124 -9.12 0.19 8.77
CA VAL A 124 -9.13 1.47 8.05
C VAL A 124 -8.63 1.21 6.63
N LYS A 125 -9.50 1.42 5.66
CA LYS A 125 -9.19 1.31 4.24
C LYS A 125 -9.30 2.68 3.60
N ALA A 126 -8.34 3.05 2.77
CA ALA A 126 -8.39 4.26 1.97
C ALA A 126 -8.13 3.93 0.51
N SER A 127 -8.85 4.59 -0.38
CA SER A 127 -8.70 4.48 -1.82
C SER A 127 -8.82 5.85 -2.48
N THR A 128 -8.35 5.94 -3.71
CA THR A 128 -8.57 7.11 -4.55
C THR A 128 -8.95 6.61 -5.94
N GLU A 129 -10.08 7.05 -6.45
CA GLU A 129 -10.58 6.70 -7.77
C GLU A 129 -11.05 7.96 -8.48
N ASN A 130 -10.52 8.22 -9.69
CA ASN A 130 -10.87 9.39 -10.50
C ASN A 130 -10.75 10.73 -9.75
N GLY A 131 -9.77 10.85 -8.83
CA GLY A 131 -9.56 12.05 -8.01
C GLY A 131 -10.43 12.13 -6.77
N THR A 132 -11.43 11.27 -6.61
CA THR A 132 -12.22 11.17 -5.39
C THR A 132 -11.52 10.26 -4.39
N LYS A 133 -11.27 10.76 -3.21
CA LYS A 133 -10.74 10.01 -2.07
C LYS A 133 -11.91 9.36 -1.34
N ALA A 134 -11.75 8.10 -0.96
CA ALA A 134 -12.70 7.38 -0.12
C ALA A 134 -11.96 6.69 1.02
N ALA A 135 -12.61 6.62 2.17
CA ALA A 135 -12.08 5.88 3.31
C ALA A 135 -13.20 5.21 4.10
N ASP A 136 -13.00 3.92 4.37
CA ASP A 136 -13.85 3.13 5.25
C ASP A 136 -13.14 2.90 6.58
N VAL A 137 -13.81 3.18 7.68
CA VAL A 137 -13.31 2.98 9.04
C VAL A 137 -14.29 2.11 9.79
N ALA A 138 -13.84 0.96 10.25
CA ALA A 138 -14.63 0.06 11.08
C ALA A 138 -13.97 -0.18 12.45
N GLY A 139 -14.79 -0.39 13.47
CA GLY A 139 -14.29 -0.59 14.81
C GLY A 139 -15.40 -0.93 15.82
N LEU A 140 -15.02 -0.80 17.08
CA LEU A 140 -15.87 -1.12 18.21
C LEU A 140 -15.78 -0.01 19.26
N ILE A 141 -16.93 0.42 19.78
CA ILE A 141 -17.01 1.24 20.97
C ILE A 141 -17.38 0.28 22.13
N THR A 142 -16.60 0.32 23.19
CA THR A 142 -16.85 -0.45 24.41
C THR A 142 -17.05 0.52 25.55
N CYS A 143 -18.17 0.40 26.25
CA CYS A 143 -18.53 1.19 27.42
C CYS A 143 -18.57 0.31 28.67
N ASP A 144 -18.69 0.89 29.84
CA ASP A 144 -18.87 0.14 31.07
C ASP A 144 -20.14 -0.73 31.01
N GLY A 145 -20.17 -1.85 31.78
CA GLY A 145 -21.27 -2.80 31.78
C GLY A 145 -21.30 -3.72 30.55
N ASP A 146 -20.15 -3.97 29.93
CA ASP A 146 -19.97 -4.84 28.74
C ASP A 146 -20.75 -4.40 27.50
N LYS A 147 -21.23 -3.17 27.48
CA LYS A 147 -21.93 -2.58 26.34
C LYS A 147 -20.97 -2.39 25.18
N LYS A 148 -21.33 -2.92 24.03
CA LYS A 148 -20.53 -2.86 22.78
C LYS A 148 -21.37 -2.33 21.64
N ILE A 149 -20.76 -1.48 20.83
CA ILE A 149 -21.40 -0.87 19.67
C ILE A 149 -20.43 -1.00 18.48
N ASP A 150 -20.83 -1.74 17.45
CA ASP A 150 -20.10 -1.78 16.20
C ASP A 150 -20.23 -0.43 15.48
N LEU A 151 -19.11 0.09 14.99
CA LEU A 151 -19.09 1.29 14.19
C LEU A 151 -18.56 1.02 12.79
N VAL A 152 -19.21 1.62 11.80
CA VAL A 152 -18.72 1.68 10.43
C VAL A 152 -19.00 3.07 9.89
N TYR A 153 -17.96 3.76 9.47
CA TYR A 153 -18.01 5.08 8.86
C TYR A 153 -17.43 5.03 7.45
N ARG A 154 -18.07 5.70 6.52
CA ARG A 154 -17.52 5.92 5.19
C ARG A 154 -17.40 7.41 4.93
N PHE A 155 -16.20 7.82 4.55
CA PHE A 155 -15.85 9.18 4.18
C PHE A 155 -15.56 9.24 2.69
N GLU A 156 -15.99 10.31 2.03
CA GLU A 156 -15.62 10.60 0.65
C GLU A 156 -15.36 12.10 0.46
N GLY A 157 -14.59 12.45 -0.57
CA GLY A 157 -14.33 13.83 -0.96
C GLY A 157 -13.14 13.98 -1.89
N THR A 158 -13.08 15.08 -2.61
CA THR A 158 -11.93 15.44 -3.47
C THR A 158 -10.86 16.16 -2.69
N ASP A 159 -11.22 17.21 -2.00
CA ASP A 159 -10.31 18.03 -1.21
C ASP A 159 -10.41 17.68 0.28
N GLU A 160 -11.60 17.68 0.83
CA GLU A 160 -11.91 17.35 2.21
C GLU A 160 -12.77 16.09 2.29
N LEU A 161 -12.46 15.19 3.21
CA LEU A 161 -13.26 13.99 3.46
C LEU A 161 -14.43 14.34 4.37
N LYS A 162 -15.65 14.08 3.89
CA LYS A 162 -16.90 14.17 4.68
C LYS A 162 -17.53 12.79 4.81
N MET A 163 -18.27 12.59 5.88
CA MET A 163 -18.94 11.31 6.15
C MET A 163 -20.19 11.17 5.29
N ILE A 164 -20.20 10.19 4.41
CA ILE A 164 -21.32 9.87 3.51
C ILE A 164 -22.14 8.66 4.01
N ASN A 165 -21.62 7.91 4.94
CA ASN A 165 -22.35 6.82 5.59
C ASN A 165 -21.91 6.65 7.04
N ILE A 166 -22.89 6.42 7.91
CA ILE A 166 -22.70 6.14 9.32
C ILE A 166 -23.54 4.93 9.74
N LYS A 167 -22.91 4.00 10.43
CA LYS A 167 -23.60 2.87 11.04
C LYS A 167 -23.05 2.65 12.45
N LEU A 168 -23.92 2.76 13.41
CA LEU A 168 -23.64 2.45 14.81
C LEU A 168 -24.69 1.40 15.26
N LYS A 169 -24.21 0.19 15.61
CA LYS A 169 -25.09 -0.93 15.94
C LYS A 169 -24.70 -1.52 17.29
N PRO A 170 -25.59 -1.45 18.31
CA PRO A 170 -25.37 -2.17 19.56
C PRO A 170 -25.24 -3.67 19.30
N GLN A 171 -24.28 -4.31 19.98
CA GLN A 171 -24.20 -5.77 20.02
C GLN A 171 -25.18 -6.26 21.08
N ALA A 172 -25.94 -7.30 20.71
CA ALA A 172 -26.86 -7.96 21.62
C ALA A 172 -26.12 -8.90 22.57
#